data_f4ef35df2032e2a564345c7afbdb35f8
#
_entry.id   f4ef35df2032e2a564345c7afbdb35f8
#
_cell.length_a   1.000
_cell.length_b   1.000
_cell.length_c   1.000
_cell.angle_alpha   90.00
_cell.angle_beta   90.00
_cell.angle_gamma   90.00
#
_symmetry.space_group_name_H-M   'P 1'
#
loop_
_entity.id
_entity.type
_entity.pdbx_description
1 polymer ?
#
loop_
_entity_poly.entity_id
_entity_poly.type
_entity_poly.pdbx_seq_one_letter_code
_entity_poly.pdbx_strand_id
1 'polypeptide(L)'
;MLSTAPAQAAQHQDANEYAIWNFHGATGFWNIDQRVQITQKANHSYWAMMWDFTATPGNGGYMGLQTDGTRFNHTTGDTAIFSLWNANAGRGSCGPFGGEGTGLSCRLAYAIDRQTDYRLRVWRLNADTGGQWWGAWIRNMKTGVDTAIGSLRVPRNQTLLGVPSNFSEYFGTAVACDKVPQSVAYFTQPAANAQGNGTYRYGSTYERSTRGRCTGGNVRLVDLGRTKAAKVTLGGR
;
A
#
# COMPACT_ATOMS: atom_id res chain seq x y z
N MET A 1 -27.61 -46.36 0.30
CA MET A 1 -26.47 -45.72 -0.35
C MET A 1 -26.51 -44.23 0.04
N LEU A 2 -25.68 -43.85 0.98
CA LEU A 2 -25.56 -42.44 1.39
C LEU A 2 -24.58 -41.74 0.41
N SER A 3 -25.11 -40.84 -0.41
CA SER A 3 -24.33 -39.99 -1.28
C SER A 3 -23.60 -38.95 -0.40
N THR A 4 -22.30 -39.10 -0.22
CA THR A 4 -21.47 -38.06 0.35
C THR A 4 -21.26 -36.99 -0.73
N ALA A 5 -21.93 -35.84 -0.58
CA ALA A 5 -21.63 -34.67 -1.38
C ALA A 5 -20.14 -34.32 -1.20
N PRO A 6 -19.41 -34.00 -2.28
CA PRO A 6 -18.02 -33.57 -2.14
C PRO A 6 -18.00 -32.32 -1.29
N ALA A 7 -17.16 -32.31 -0.26
CA ALA A 7 -16.89 -31.13 0.52
C ALA A 7 -16.39 -30.04 -0.46
N GLN A 8 -17.18 -28.98 -0.66
CA GLN A 8 -16.79 -27.82 -1.42
C GLN A 8 -15.55 -27.25 -0.74
N ALA A 9 -14.40 -27.40 -1.38
CA ALA A 9 -13.17 -26.76 -0.91
C ALA A 9 -13.49 -25.27 -0.72
N ALA A 10 -13.29 -24.78 0.50
CA ALA A 10 -13.52 -23.38 0.82
C ALA A 10 -12.61 -22.53 -0.07
N GLN A 11 -13.16 -22.02 -1.15
CA GLN A 11 -12.45 -21.08 -2.03
C GLN A 11 -12.22 -19.82 -1.22
N HIS A 12 -10.97 -19.42 -1.12
CA HIS A 12 -10.58 -18.23 -0.42
C HIS A 12 -10.38 -17.08 -1.40
N GLN A 13 -11.00 -15.96 -1.14
CA GLN A 13 -10.74 -14.66 -1.73
C GLN A 13 -10.27 -13.73 -0.62
N ASP A 14 -9.23 -12.95 -0.86
CA ASP A 14 -8.76 -11.86 0.00
C ASP A 14 -8.05 -12.28 1.30
N ALA A 15 -6.78 -12.66 1.18
CA ALA A 15 -5.89 -12.72 2.34
C ALA A 15 -5.27 -11.32 2.53
N ASN A 16 -5.82 -10.51 3.43
CA ASN A 16 -5.39 -9.15 3.71
C ASN A 16 -5.20 -8.91 5.19
N GLU A 17 -4.11 -8.24 5.54
CA GLU A 17 -3.84 -7.77 6.90
C GLU A 17 -3.60 -6.26 6.88
N TYR A 18 -4.22 -5.55 7.83
CA TYR A 18 -4.17 -4.11 7.91
C TYR A 18 -3.56 -3.62 9.21
N ALA A 19 -2.72 -2.59 9.12
CA ALA A 19 -2.27 -1.76 10.23
C ALA A 19 -2.76 -0.32 10.02
N ILE A 20 -3.44 0.24 11.01
CA ILE A 20 -3.99 1.59 10.96
C ILE A 20 -3.18 2.50 11.88
N TRP A 21 -2.90 3.70 11.43
CA TRP A 21 -2.10 4.68 12.12
C TRP A 21 -2.95 5.91 12.46
N ASN A 22 -2.59 6.62 13.55
CA ASN A 22 -3.20 7.88 13.93
C ASN A 22 -2.14 8.96 14.13
N PHE A 23 -2.40 10.17 13.75
CA PHE A 23 -1.57 11.33 14.06
C PHE A 23 -2.27 12.20 15.09
N HIS A 24 -1.58 12.50 16.19
CA HIS A 24 -2.12 13.41 17.17
C HIS A 24 -1.99 14.86 16.67
N GLY A 25 -3.10 15.61 16.70
CA GLY A 25 -3.13 17.04 16.41
C GLY A 25 -3.20 17.42 14.92
N ALA A 26 -3.23 16.47 13.99
CA ALA A 26 -3.43 16.77 12.58
C ALA A 26 -4.14 15.64 11.85
N THR A 27 -4.99 15.98 10.91
CA THR A 27 -5.79 15.03 10.11
C THR A 27 -5.63 15.20 8.61
N GLY A 28 -4.88 16.20 8.15
CA GLY A 28 -4.68 16.46 6.73
C GLY A 28 -3.23 16.81 6.42
N PHE A 29 -2.65 16.15 5.39
CA PHE A 29 -1.23 16.21 5.11
C PHE A 29 -0.94 16.51 3.65
N TRP A 30 0.21 17.18 3.40
CA TRP A 30 0.73 17.45 2.07
C TRP A 30 1.60 16.35 1.53
N ASN A 31 2.16 15.54 2.43
CA ASN A 31 2.93 14.36 2.09
C ASN A 31 2.86 13.34 3.22
N ILE A 32 3.14 12.11 2.87
CA ILE A 32 3.39 11.04 3.83
C ILE A 32 4.63 10.28 3.36
N ASP A 33 5.55 10.06 4.29
CA ASP A 33 6.72 9.21 4.14
C ASP A 33 6.62 8.01 5.08
N GLN A 34 6.90 6.82 4.58
CA GLN A 34 6.95 5.62 5.42
C GLN A 34 7.98 4.65 4.89
N ARG A 35 8.70 3.95 5.77
CA ARG A 35 9.58 2.86 5.37
C ARG A 35 8.85 1.53 5.45
N VAL A 36 9.14 0.70 4.47
CA VAL A 36 8.76 -0.71 4.45
C VAL A 36 10.01 -1.56 4.24
N GLN A 37 10.14 -2.64 5.03
CA GLN A 37 11.15 -3.67 4.85
C GLN A 37 10.45 -5.01 4.67
N ILE A 38 10.72 -5.68 3.56
CA ILE A 38 10.14 -6.99 3.25
C ILE A 38 11.19 -8.04 3.62
N THR A 39 10.95 -8.76 4.70
CA THR A 39 11.89 -9.77 5.21
C THR A 39 11.59 -11.17 4.65
N GLN A 40 10.33 -11.43 4.33
CA GLN A 40 9.91 -12.63 3.64
C GLN A 40 9.03 -12.26 2.44
N LYS A 41 9.60 -12.42 1.26
CA LYS A 41 8.96 -12.16 -0.03
C LYS A 41 8.23 -13.42 -0.48
N ALA A 42 6.99 -13.27 -0.92
CA ALA A 42 6.20 -14.36 -1.50
C ALA A 42 5.63 -13.93 -2.85
N ASN A 43 5.26 -14.91 -3.67
CA ASN A 43 4.61 -14.64 -4.95
C ASN A 43 3.22 -14.07 -4.74
N HIS A 44 2.77 -13.24 -5.67
CA HIS A 44 1.47 -12.60 -5.65
C HIS A 44 1.18 -11.84 -4.35
N SER A 45 2.21 -11.20 -3.78
CA SER A 45 2.08 -10.39 -2.58
C SER A 45 2.22 -8.91 -2.89
N TYR A 46 1.42 -8.11 -2.21
CA TYR A 46 1.45 -6.67 -2.28
C TYR A 46 1.58 -6.07 -0.89
N TRP A 47 2.49 -5.13 -0.71
CA TRP A 47 2.73 -4.39 0.54
C TRP A 47 2.60 -2.91 0.25
N ALA A 48 1.59 -2.28 0.85
CA ALA A 48 1.24 -0.91 0.50
C ALA A 48 0.96 -0.02 1.70
N MET A 49 1.16 1.27 1.49
CA MET A 49 0.60 2.36 2.26
C MET A 49 -0.63 2.88 1.51
N MET A 50 -1.74 3.05 2.23
CA MET A 50 -3.02 3.51 1.71
C MET A 50 -3.53 4.69 2.54
N TRP A 51 -4.30 5.57 1.94
CA TRP A 51 -4.92 6.74 2.58
C TRP A 51 -6.20 7.12 1.84
N ASP A 52 -7.06 7.86 2.51
CA ASP A 52 -8.15 8.61 1.89
C ASP A 52 -7.77 10.09 1.74
N PHE A 53 -8.43 10.83 0.84
CA PHE A 53 -8.38 12.28 0.88
C PHE A 53 -9.36 12.81 1.92
N THR A 54 -8.93 13.80 2.72
CA THR A 54 -9.76 14.32 3.82
C THR A 54 -11.09 14.91 3.35
N ALA A 55 -11.12 15.49 2.15
CA ALA A 55 -12.34 16.07 1.57
C ALA A 55 -13.29 15.03 0.95
N THR A 56 -12.82 13.81 0.72
CA THR A 56 -13.59 12.74 0.06
C THR A 56 -13.29 11.38 0.70
N PRO A 57 -13.76 11.12 1.93
CA PRO A 57 -13.60 9.83 2.58
C PRO A 57 -14.10 8.68 1.70
N GLY A 58 -13.35 7.58 1.66
CA GLY A 58 -13.59 6.47 0.73
C GLY A 58 -13.02 6.66 -0.68
N ASN A 59 -12.44 7.84 -0.96
CA ASN A 59 -11.67 8.11 -2.17
C ASN A 59 -10.28 8.57 -1.78
N GLY A 60 -9.30 7.83 -2.18
CA GLY A 60 -7.90 8.11 -1.84
C GLY A 60 -6.98 7.40 -2.80
N GLY A 61 -6.04 6.66 -2.26
CA GLY A 61 -5.12 5.89 -3.06
C GLY A 61 -4.18 5.05 -2.22
N TYR A 62 -3.31 4.38 -2.92
CA TYR A 62 -2.29 3.55 -2.32
C TYR A 62 -1.00 3.57 -3.13
N MET A 63 0.11 3.27 -2.48
CA MET A 63 1.39 3.02 -3.12
C MET A 63 2.15 1.92 -2.40
N GLY A 64 2.93 1.16 -3.14
CA GLY A 64 3.69 0.08 -2.54
C GLY A 64 4.46 -0.75 -3.52
N LEU A 65 4.85 -1.94 -3.05
CA LEU A 65 5.65 -2.92 -3.76
C LEU A 65 4.88 -4.22 -3.95
N GLN A 66 4.86 -4.72 -5.17
CA GLN A 66 4.13 -5.92 -5.55
C GLN A 66 5.07 -6.91 -6.24
N THR A 67 5.06 -8.18 -5.82
CA THR A 67 5.66 -9.28 -6.59
C THR A 67 4.72 -9.69 -7.72
N ASP A 68 5.26 -10.19 -8.82
CA ASP A 68 4.48 -10.68 -9.97
C ASP A 68 3.44 -9.68 -10.50
N GLY A 69 3.67 -8.39 -10.24
CA GLY A 69 2.80 -7.31 -10.70
C GLY A 69 2.83 -7.16 -12.22
N THR A 70 1.65 -7.05 -12.83
CA THR A 70 1.52 -6.79 -14.26
C THR A 70 1.60 -5.30 -14.54
N ARG A 71 2.49 -4.90 -15.44
CA ARG A 71 2.69 -3.52 -15.89
C ARG A 71 1.91 -3.23 -17.17
N PHE A 72 1.75 -1.96 -17.52
CA PHE A 72 0.99 -1.55 -18.72
C PHE A 72 1.65 -1.95 -20.06
N ASN A 73 2.93 -2.30 -20.05
CA ASN A 73 3.61 -2.89 -21.20
C ASN A 73 3.47 -4.43 -21.27
N HIS A 74 2.54 -5.01 -20.52
CA HIS A 74 2.23 -6.44 -20.43
C HIS A 74 3.37 -7.32 -19.88
N THR A 75 4.41 -6.72 -19.28
CA THR A 75 5.44 -7.49 -18.55
C THR A 75 5.02 -7.70 -17.11
N THR A 76 5.45 -8.80 -16.50
CA THR A 76 5.21 -9.12 -15.08
C THR A 76 6.52 -9.16 -14.30
N GLY A 77 6.42 -9.06 -12.98
CA GLY A 77 7.54 -9.14 -12.04
C GLY A 77 7.43 -8.14 -10.90
N ASP A 78 8.51 -7.96 -10.16
CA ASP A 78 8.57 -6.98 -9.08
C ASP A 78 8.23 -5.58 -9.60
N THR A 79 7.25 -4.94 -8.97
CA THR A 79 6.64 -3.71 -9.47
C THR A 79 6.38 -2.73 -8.32
N ALA A 80 6.80 -1.48 -8.49
CA ALA A 80 6.34 -0.37 -7.67
C ALA A 80 5.04 0.19 -8.27
N ILE A 81 4.04 0.42 -7.44
CA ILE A 81 2.70 0.85 -7.85
C ILE A 81 2.32 2.13 -7.09
N PHE A 82 1.67 3.04 -7.81
CA PHE A 82 0.99 4.21 -7.24
C PHE A 82 -0.36 4.37 -7.92
N SER A 83 -1.43 4.32 -7.16
CA SER A 83 -2.81 4.37 -7.66
C SER A 83 -3.63 5.42 -6.91
N LEU A 84 -4.46 6.14 -7.63
CA LEU A 84 -5.45 7.06 -7.06
C LEU A 84 -6.81 6.81 -7.69
N TRP A 85 -7.83 6.62 -6.85
CA TRP A 85 -9.23 6.63 -7.29
C TRP A 85 -9.61 8.02 -7.79
N ASN A 86 -10.48 8.06 -8.79
CA ASN A 86 -10.94 9.28 -9.48
C ASN A 86 -9.82 10.08 -10.15
N ALA A 87 -8.62 9.52 -10.32
CA ALA A 87 -7.59 10.17 -11.10
C ALA A 87 -8.01 10.28 -12.56
N ASN A 88 -7.77 11.45 -13.16
CA ASN A 88 -8.21 11.81 -14.52
C ASN A 88 -7.05 12.11 -15.49
N ALA A 89 -5.81 12.14 -14.99
CA ALA A 89 -4.60 12.26 -15.80
C ALA A 89 -3.39 11.64 -15.07
N GLY A 90 -2.42 11.13 -15.83
CA GLY A 90 -1.21 10.50 -15.31
C GLY A 90 0.04 10.94 -16.09
N ARG A 91 1.20 10.96 -15.40
CA ARG A 91 2.53 11.17 -15.96
C ARG A 91 3.45 10.04 -15.52
N GLY A 92 4.07 9.38 -16.47
CA GLY A 92 4.87 8.17 -16.29
C GLY A 92 4.20 6.96 -16.95
N SER A 93 4.57 5.75 -16.55
CA SER A 93 3.94 4.51 -17.02
C SER A 93 2.60 4.29 -16.30
N CYS A 94 1.59 5.07 -16.66
CA CYS A 94 0.29 5.10 -16.01
C CYS A 94 -0.83 4.69 -16.97
N GLY A 95 -1.85 4.03 -16.43
CA GLY A 95 -3.03 3.60 -17.16
C GLY A 95 -4.22 3.38 -16.22
N PRO A 96 -5.40 3.11 -16.75
CA PRO A 96 -6.61 2.88 -15.96
C PRO A 96 -6.51 1.58 -15.16
N PHE A 97 -7.16 1.55 -14.01
CA PHE A 97 -7.44 0.34 -13.26
C PHE A 97 -8.95 0.23 -12.98
N GLY A 98 -9.39 -0.99 -12.68
CA GLY A 98 -10.78 -1.30 -12.34
C GLY A 98 -10.83 -2.50 -11.40
N GLY A 99 -12.06 -2.91 -11.05
CA GLY A 99 -12.31 -4.03 -10.13
C GLY A 99 -12.62 -3.58 -8.71
N GLU A 100 -11.93 -2.59 -8.21
CA GLU A 100 -12.11 -1.97 -6.88
C GLU A 100 -12.53 -0.48 -6.96
N GLY A 101 -13.15 -0.09 -8.06
CA GLY A 101 -13.46 1.29 -8.40
C GLY A 101 -12.75 1.71 -9.69
N THR A 102 -12.77 2.99 -10.00
CA THR A 102 -12.15 3.55 -11.21
C THR A 102 -11.11 4.60 -10.85
N GLY A 103 -10.02 4.63 -11.61
CA GLY A 103 -8.95 5.59 -11.44
C GLY A 103 -7.75 5.27 -12.32
N LEU A 104 -6.61 5.84 -11.99
CA LEU A 104 -5.36 5.59 -12.67
C LEU A 104 -4.30 5.01 -11.71
N SER A 105 -3.50 4.11 -12.25
CA SER A 105 -2.34 3.51 -11.60
C SER A 105 -1.10 3.80 -12.41
N CYS A 106 0.01 4.12 -11.76
CA CYS A 106 1.34 4.12 -12.37
C CYS A 106 2.10 2.87 -11.88
N ARG A 107 2.73 2.13 -12.81
CA ARG A 107 3.37 0.85 -12.53
C ARG A 107 4.77 0.82 -13.14
N LEU A 108 5.77 0.66 -12.30
CA LEU A 108 7.18 0.68 -12.67
C LEU A 108 7.86 -0.64 -12.28
N ALA A 109 8.69 -1.19 -13.18
CA ALA A 109 9.56 -2.31 -12.82
C ALA A 109 10.52 -1.88 -11.71
N TYR A 110 10.52 -2.60 -10.58
CA TYR A 110 11.31 -2.22 -9.42
C TYR A 110 11.69 -3.45 -8.61
N ALA A 111 12.99 -3.76 -8.54
CA ALA A 111 13.49 -4.93 -7.82
C ALA A 111 13.21 -4.82 -6.32
N ILE A 112 12.71 -5.89 -5.74
CA ILE A 112 12.41 -6.01 -4.32
C ILE A 112 13.43 -6.94 -3.68
N ASP A 113 14.44 -6.34 -3.03
CA ASP A 113 15.46 -7.08 -2.29
C ASP A 113 15.00 -7.32 -0.86
N ARG A 114 15.19 -8.54 -0.36
CA ARG A 114 14.89 -8.89 1.02
C ARG A 114 15.75 -8.07 1.98
N GLN A 115 15.18 -7.68 3.12
CA GLN A 115 15.83 -6.93 4.19
C GLN A 115 16.35 -5.54 3.78
N THR A 116 16.01 -5.07 2.59
CA THR A 116 16.25 -3.69 2.21
C THR A 116 15.10 -2.81 2.65
N ASP A 117 15.43 -1.69 3.29
CA ASP A 117 14.45 -0.66 3.61
C ASP A 117 14.12 0.15 2.36
N TYR A 118 12.86 0.29 2.08
CA TYR A 118 12.33 1.17 1.04
C TYR A 118 11.52 2.28 1.70
N ARG A 119 11.81 3.55 1.35
CA ARG A 119 10.96 4.67 1.75
C ARG A 119 9.95 4.95 0.66
N LEU A 120 8.69 4.74 0.96
CA LEU A 120 7.55 5.15 0.18
C LEU A 120 7.25 6.62 0.49
N ARG A 121 7.03 7.44 -0.53
CA ARG A 121 6.69 8.84 -0.40
C ARG A 121 5.58 9.21 -1.37
N VAL A 122 4.50 9.79 -0.86
CA VAL A 122 3.50 10.51 -1.64
C VAL A 122 3.59 11.99 -1.31
N TRP A 123 3.53 12.85 -2.34
CA TRP A 123 3.70 14.29 -2.17
C TRP A 123 2.73 15.07 -3.05
N ARG A 124 2.12 16.10 -2.44
CA ARG A 124 1.32 17.07 -3.16
C ARG A 124 2.19 17.89 -4.10
N LEU A 125 1.78 17.97 -5.36
CA LEU A 125 2.43 18.79 -6.38
C LEU A 125 1.58 20.03 -6.66
N ASN A 126 1.86 20.70 -7.77
CA ASN A 126 1.07 21.84 -8.26
C ASN A 126 -0.35 21.40 -8.61
N ALA A 127 -1.27 22.35 -8.62
CA ALA A 127 -2.60 22.19 -9.24
C ALA A 127 -2.60 22.87 -10.61
N ASP A 128 -3.48 22.40 -11.49
CA ASP A 128 -3.79 23.01 -12.76
C ASP A 128 -5.31 23.15 -12.95
N THR A 129 -5.76 23.53 -14.13
CA THR A 129 -7.20 23.67 -14.43
C THR A 129 -7.97 22.37 -14.30
N GLY A 130 -7.30 21.22 -14.49
CA GLY A 130 -7.91 19.89 -14.42
C GLY A 130 -7.92 19.26 -13.02
N GLY A 131 -7.21 19.82 -12.05
CA GLY A 131 -7.20 19.29 -10.69
C GLY A 131 -5.91 19.45 -9.91
N GLN A 132 -5.76 18.64 -8.86
CA GLN A 132 -4.59 18.57 -7.99
C GLN A 132 -3.70 17.40 -8.41
N TRP A 133 -2.41 17.67 -8.65
CA TRP A 133 -1.43 16.62 -8.90
C TRP A 133 -0.81 16.10 -7.61
N TRP A 134 -0.58 14.79 -7.60
CA TRP A 134 0.14 14.06 -6.57
C TRP A 134 1.24 13.23 -7.22
N GLY A 135 2.43 13.22 -6.63
CA GLY A 135 3.55 12.40 -7.08
C GLY A 135 3.90 11.32 -6.08
N ALA A 136 4.44 10.20 -6.56
CA ALA A 136 4.91 9.11 -5.73
C ALA A 136 6.34 8.72 -6.09
N TRP A 137 7.16 8.49 -5.04
CA TRP A 137 8.55 8.06 -5.15
C TRP A 137 8.82 6.90 -4.22
N ILE A 138 9.75 6.07 -4.64
CA ILE A 138 10.34 5.04 -3.79
C ILE A 138 11.84 5.27 -3.69
N ARG A 139 12.39 5.22 -2.47
CA ARG A 139 13.82 5.29 -2.22
C ARG A 139 14.32 3.96 -1.70
N ASN A 140 15.32 3.40 -2.36
CA ASN A 140 16.11 2.32 -1.80
C ASN A 140 17.06 2.91 -0.76
N MET A 141 16.85 2.58 0.52
CA MET A 141 17.61 3.19 1.63
C MET A 141 19.06 2.69 1.70
N LYS A 142 19.36 1.55 1.07
CA LYS A 142 20.73 1.01 1.00
C LYS A 142 21.57 1.75 -0.03
N THR A 143 21.00 2.05 -1.20
CA THR A 143 21.74 2.73 -2.28
C THR A 143 21.55 4.25 -2.25
N GLY A 144 20.55 4.74 -1.54
CA GLY A 144 20.19 6.16 -1.51
C GLY A 144 19.46 6.66 -2.76
N VAL A 145 19.16 5.80 -3.73
CA VAL A 145 18.51 6.16 -5.00
C VAL A 145 17.01 6.40 -4.80
N ASP A 146 16.53 7.58 -5.16
CA ASP A 146 15.10 7.91 -5.28
C ASP A 146 14.64 7.63 -6.71
N THR A 147 13.52 6.91 -6.84
CA THR A 147 12.90 6.57 -8.13
C THR A 147 11.47 7.10 -8.14
N ALA A 148 11.14 7.93 -9.12
CA ALA A 148 9.76 8.37 -9.33
C ALA A 148 8.92 7.22 -9.92
N ILE A 149 7.79 6.89 -9.28
CA ILE A 149 6.84 5.90 -9.80
C ILE A 149 5.95 6.57 -10.85
N GLY A 150 5.51 7.80 -10.56
CA GLY A 150 4.69 8.60 -11.44
C GLY A 150 3.95 9.71 -10.71
N SER A 151 3.13 10.44 -11.45
CA SER A 151 2.25 11.47 -10.91
C SER A 151 0.84 11.30 -11.45
N LEU A 152 -0.15 11.49 -10.59
CA LEU A 152 -1.57 11.35 -10.92
C LEU A 152 -2.32 12.62 -10.53
N ARG A 153 -3.27 13.02 -11.36
CA ARG A 153 -4.13 14.18 -11.11
C ARG A 153 -5.52 13.72 -10.69
N VAL A 154 -6.01 14.30 -9.61
CA VAL A 154 -7.32 14.03 -9.03
C VAL A 154 -8.18 15.29 -9.02
N PRO A 155 -9.49 15.23 -8.76
CA PRO A 155 -10.34 16.40 -8.59
C PRO A 155 -9.74 17.46 -7.67
N ARG A 156 -10.02 18.72 -7.94
CA ARG A 156 -9.37 19.88 -7.31
C ARG A 156 -9.56 19.94 -5.78
N ASN A 157 -10.61 19.36 -5.25
CA ASN A 157 -10.89 19.32 -3.81
C ASN A 157 -10.06 18.26 -3.05
N GLN A 158 -9.40 17.34 -3.74
CA GLN A 158 -8.55 16.30 -3.12
C GLN A 158 -7.15 16.83 -2.84
N THR A 159 -7.05 17.75 -1.89
CA THR A 159 -5.84 18.56 -1.63
C THR A 159 -5.03 18.12 -0.41
N LEU A 160 -5.59 17.27 0.46
CA LEU A 160 -4.95 16.79 1.67
C LEU A 160 -5.15 15.29 1.82
N LEU A 161 -4.07 14.59 2.11
CA LEU A 161 -4.06 13.18 2.48
C LEU A 161 -4.61 13.03 3.91
N GLY A 162 -5.43 12.04 4.14
CA GLY A 162 -5.84 11.62 5.47
C GLY A 162 -4.78 10.76 6.15
N VAL A 163 -5.18 10.16 7.26
CA VAL A 163 -4.35 9.25 8.04
C VAL A 163 -4.05 7.97 7.25
N PRO A 164 -2.78 7.55 7.16
CA PRO A 164 -2.45 6.34 6.41
C PRO A 164 -2.79 5.07 7.17
N SER A 165 -3.04 4.03 6.41
CA SER A 165 -2.99 2.65 6.84
C SER A 165 -1.99 1.87 5.97
N ASN A 166 -1.62 0.68 6.43
CA ASN A 166 -0.86 -0.26 5.62
C ASN A 166 -1.67 -1.52 5.41
N PHE A 167 -1.46 -2.14 4.28
CA PHE A 167 -1.95 -3.49 4.06
C PHE A 167 -0.88 -4.38 3.44
N SER A 168 -1.00 -5.67 3.75
CA SER A 168 -0.35 -6.76 3.00
C SER A 168 -1.44 -7.63 2.42
N GLU A 169 -1.35 -7.94 1.15
CA GLU A 169 -2.36 -8.63 0.38
C GLU A 169 -1.76 -9.79 -0.41
N TYR A 170 -2.48 -10.91 -0.48
CA TYR A 170 -2.28 -11.93 -1.50
C TYR A 170 -3.31 -11.74 -2.60
N PHE A 171 -2.86 -11.39 -3.80
CA PHE A 171 -3.71 -11.13 -4.96
C PHE A 171 -3.66 -12.24 -6.03
N GLY A 172 -3.06 -13.36 -5.70
CA GLY A 172 -3.02 -14.52 -6.59
C GLY A 172 -4.38 -15.21 -6.76
N THR A 173 -4.37 -16.28 -7.53
CA THR A 173 -5.56 -17.12 -7.68
C THR A 173 -6.05 -17.60 -6.32
N ALA A 174 -7.38 -17.64 -6.13
CA ALA A 174 -7.98 -18.13 -4.90
C ALA A 174 -7.49 -19.54 -4.54
N VAL A 175 -6.95 -19.70 -3.33
CA VAL A 175 -6.43 -20.94 -2.79
C VAL A 175 -6.97 -21.18 -1.39
N ALA A 176 -6.84 -22.39 -0.86
CA ALA A 176 -7.13 -22.65 0.54
C ALA A 176 -6.21 -21.82 1.46
N CYS A 177 -6.68 -21.42 2.63
CA CYS A 177 -5.96 -20.51 3.51
C CYS A 177 -4.57 -21.02 3.94
N ASP A 178 -4.41 -22.32 4.13
CA ASP A 178 -3.13 -22.98 4.43
C ASP A 178 -2.17 -23.00 3.25
N LYS A 179 -2.63 -22.65 2.05
CA LYS A 179 -1.85 -22.56 0.81
C LYS A 179 -1.48 -21.14 0.43
N VAL A 180 -1.97 -20.12 1.15
CA VAL A 180 -1.55 -18.75 0.95
C VAL A 180 -0.06 -18.63 1.28
N PRO A 181 0.80 -18.21 0.33
CA PRO A 181 2.23 -18.10 0.58
C PRO A 181 2.51 -17.11 1.71
N GLN A 182 3.43 -17.49 2.60
CA GLN A 182 3.79 -16.61 3.70
C GLN A 182 4.63 -15.41 3.24
N SER A 183 4.18 -14.22 3.58
CA SER A 183 4.96 -13.01 3.45
C SER A 183 5.07 -12.24 4.77
N VAL A 184 6.19 -11.53 4.96
CA VAL A 184 6.43 -10.73 6.17
C VAL A 184 7.02 -9.38 5.78
N ALA A 185 6.37 -8.32 6.23
CA ALA A 185 6.85 -6.96 6.06
C ALA A 185 6.78 -6.18 7.38
N TYR A 186 7.65 -5.18 7.50
CA TYR A 186 7.69 -4.23 8.60
C TYR A 186 7.41 -2.84 8.03
N PHE A 187 6.33 -2.21 8.46
CA PHE A 187 6.02 -0.83 8.15
C PHE A 187 6.38 0.03 9.35
N THR A 188 7.36 0.93 9.20
CA THR A 188 7.73 1.83 10.31
C THR A 188 6.63 2.86 10.55
N GLN A 189 6.74 3.57 11.67
CA GLN A 189 5.89 4.73 11.93
C GLN A 189 5.95 5.70 10.74
N PRO A 190 4.82 6.09 10.14
CA PRO A 190 4.80 7.10 9.10
C PRO A 190 5.18 8.48 9.65
N ALA A 191 5.68 9.35 8.78
CA ALA A 191 5.87 10.77 9.04
C ALA A 191 5.15 11.58 7.96
N ALA A 192 4.58 12.70 8.32
CA ALA A 192 3.78 13.53 7.42
C ALA A 192 3.97 15.00 7.72
N ASN A 193 3.80 15.87 6.71
CA ASN A 193 3.77 17.31 6.86
C ASN A 193 2.37 17.85 6.60
N ALA A 194 1.86 18.63 7.55
CA ALA A 194 0.64 19.40 7.37
C ALA A 194 0.93 20.78 6.79
N GLN A 195 -0.12 21.46 6.35
CA GLN A 195 -0.07 22.86 5.97
C GLN A 195 0.46 23.69 7.13
N GLY A 196 1.41 24.58 6.87
CA GLY A 196 2.02 25.41 7.90
C GLY A 196 3.29 24.86 8.53
N ASN A 197 3.95 23.90 7.89
CA ASN A 197 5.27 23.35 8.21
C ASN A 197 5.39 22.43 9.45
N GLY A 198 4.27 21.95 10.00
CA GLY A 198 4.34 20.93 11.02
C GLY A 198 4.80 19.59 10.47
N THR A 199 5.84 18.98 11.07
CA THR A 199 6.18 17.58 10.83
C THR A 199 5.56 16.74 11.93
N TYR A 200 4.67 15.84 11.54
CA TYR A 200 3.98 14.95 12.45
C TYR A 200 4.57 13.56 12.33
N ARG A 201 4.91 12.97 13.46
CA ARG A 201 5.26 11.57 13.54
C ARG A 201 4.17 10.85 14.31
N TYR A 202 3.92 9.66 13.89
CA TYR A 202 2.88 8.86 14.47
C TYR A 202 3.15 8.51 15.94
N GLY A 203 2.12 8.59 16.76
CA GLY A 203 2.11 8.03 18.12
C GLY A 203 2.02 6.49 18.10
N SER A 204 1.63 5.84 19.15
CA SER A 204 1.88 4.41 19.34
C SER A 204 0.72 3.45 19.10
N THR A 205 -0.43 3.90 18.61
CA THR A 205 -1.61 3.03 18.45
C THR A 205 -1.81 2.56 17.02
N TYR A 206 -2.12 1.31 16.84
CA TYR A 206 -2.53 0.72 15.58
C TYR A 206 -3.71 -0.22 15.81
N GLU A 207 -4.50 -0.43 14.78
CA GLU A 207 -5.54 -1.44 14.79
C GLU A 207 -5.17 -2.56 13.84
N ARG A 208 -5.52 -3.79 14.23
CA ARG A 208 -5.50 -4.94 13.36
C ARG A 208 -6.87 -5.07 12.72
N SER A 209 -6.87 -5.23 11.41
CA SER A 209 -8.07 -5.62 10.68
C SER A 209 -7.71 -6.72 9.72
N THR A 210 -8.38 -7.86 9.82
CA THR A 210 -8.31 -8.93 8.83
C THR A 210 -9.57 -8.80 7.98
N ARG A 211 -9.38 -8.52 6.70
CA ARG A 211 -10.45 -8.60 5.71
C ARG A 211 -10.24 -9.85 4.88
N GLY A 212 -11.27 -10.67 4.80
CA GLY A 212 -11.19 -11.95 4.11
C GLY A 212 -11.40 -13.14 5.04
N ARG A 213 -11.40 -14.33 4.47
CA ARG A 213 -11.73 -15.57 5.18
C ARG A 213 -10.52 -16.25 5.83
N CYS A 214 -9.30 -15.87 5.47
CA CYS A 214 -8.08 -16.42 6.05
C CYS A 214 -7.68 -15.69 7.32
N THR A 215 -7.66 -16.40 8.43
CA THR A 215 -7.27 -15.87 9.74
C THR A 215 -5.81 -16.17 10.11
N GLY A 216 -5.01 -16.67 9.16
CA GLY A 216 -3.62 -17.09 9.36
C GLY A 216 -2.61 -15.97 9.53
N GLY A 217 -2.97 -14.75 9.12
CA GLY A 217 -2.11 -13.59 9.25
C GLY A 217 -2.15 -12.94 10.63
N ASN A 218 -1.22 -12.04 10.89
CA ASN A 218 -1.25 -11.19 12.06
C ASN A 218 -0.54 -9.86 11.85
N VAL A 219 -0.93 -8.88 12.65
CA VAL A 219 -0.25 -7.59 12.79
C VAL A 219 0.22 -7.42 14.23
N ARG A 220 1.50 -7.06 14.41
CA ARG A 220 2.07 -6.78 15.73
C ARG A 220 2.88 -5.50 15.68
N LEU A 221 2.71 -4.65 16.69
CA LEU A 221 3.63 -3.55 16.91
C LEU A 221 4.93 -4.09 17.51
N VAL A 222 6.05 -3.77 16.89
CA VAL A 222 7.39 -4.18 17.33
C VAL A 222 8.28 -2.95 17.51
N ASP A 223 9.19 -3.03 18.43
CA ASP A 223 10.21 -2.01 18.66
C ASP A 223 11.46 -2.34 17.82
N LEU A 224 11.91 -1.37 17.02
CA LEU A 224 13.13 -1.45 16.22
C LEU A 224 14.24 -0.53 16.78
N GLY A 225 14.18 -0.21 18.05
CA GLY A 225 15.12 0.65 18.76
C GLY A 225 14.78 2.14 18.60
N ARG A 226 15.07 2.74 17.44
CA ARG A 226 14.79 4.16 17.20
C ARG A 226 13.39 4.46 16.66
N THR A 227 12.64 3.44 16.27
CA THR A 227 11.29 3.55 15.72
C THR A 227 10.50 2.30 16.04
N LYS A 228 9.19 2.44 16.04
CA LYS A 228 8.28 1.29 16.08
C LYS A 228 7.85 0.93 14.67
N ALA A 229 7.48 -0.31 14.46
CA ALA A 229 6.96 -0.79 13.20
C ALA A 229 5.78 -1.74 13.42
N ALA A 230 4.84 -1.71 12.49
CA ALA A 230 3.87 -2.78 12.35
C ALA A 230 4.53 -3.93 11.58
N LYS A 231 4.80 -5.04 12.25
CA LYS A 231 5.14 -6.30 11.60
C LYS A 231 3.86 -6.94 11.09
N VAL A 232 3.74 -7.08 9.80
CA VAL A 232 2.59 -7.70 9.12
C VAL A 232 3.02 -9.04 8.57
N THR A 233 2.33 -10.10 8.98
CA THR A 233 2.52 -11.47 8.47
C THR A 233 1.25 -11.90 7.76
N LEU A 234 1.37 -12.40 6.55
CA LEU A 234 0.29 -12.92 5.74
C LEU A 234 0.58 -14.36 5.37
N GLY A 235 -0.43 -15.23 5.41
CA GLY A 235 -0.28 -16.65 5.06
C GLY A 235 0.57 -17.46 6.04
N GLY A 236 0.96 -18.69 5.64
CA GLY A 236 1.95 -19.50 6.36
C GLY A 236 1.40 -20.36 7.49
N ARG A 237 0.16 -20.81 7.38
CA ARG A 237 -0.42 -21.88 8.25
C ARG A 237 -0.85 -23.07 7.46
#